data_ddabf59d65cf96a0bea74969b784b984
#
_entry.id   ddabf59d65cf96a0bea74969b784b984
#
_cell.length_a   1.000
_cell.length_b   1.000
_cell.length_c   1.000
_cell.angle_alpha   90.00
_cell.angle_beta   90.00
_cell.angle_gamma   90.00
#
_symmetry.space_group_name_H-M   'P 1'
#
loop_
_entity.id
_entity.type
_entity.pdbx_description
1 polymer ?
#
loop_
_entity_poly.entity_id
_entity_poly.type
_entity_poly.pdbx_seq_one_letter_code
_entity_poly.pdbx_strand_id
1 'polypeptide(L)'
;MPKTEGTNMQTARPVALVTGASSGIGRAAALALVKAGFAVVGTSRNAANAGPLAGVTFFDLDVASDESVRSLVEEVIERFGRIDVLVNNAGVGAVGAGEESSINQAKEVFDINVFGLMRMTNAVLPHMRAQGSGRVVNVSSVLGLIPAPFMAVYAAAKHAVEGYAESVDHELREHGVRMLLVEPAYTSTSFEASSLAPDAPLPVYAAQREIARDVLATAVRTADDPEVVAKVIVAAATDSKPKLRYTAGSMAARVSLLRRIVPSPTFDKQIRKLNRLAG
;
A
#
# COMPACT_ATOMS: atom_id res chain seq x y z
N MET A 1 -15.49 -3.16 -56.00
CA MET A 1 -15.41 -2.55 -54.67
C MET A 1 -14.67 -3.51 -53.75
N PRO A 2 -13.48 -3.21 -53.27
CA PRO A 2 -12.77 -4.09 -52.33
C PRO A 2 -13.39 -3.93 -50.94
N LYS A 3 -13.69 -5.08 -50.31
CA LYS A 3 -14.14 -5.16 -48.93
C LYS A 3 -13.00 -4.67 -48.03
N THR A 4 -13.22 -3.63 -47.27
CA THR A 4 -12.34 -3.21 -46.16
C THR A 4 -12.34 -4.32 -45.11
N GLU A 5 -11.20 -5.03 -44.99
CA GLU A 5 -10.90 -5.91 -43.88
C GLU A 5 -10.91 -5.07 -42.59
N GLY A 6 -11.91 -5.34 -41.76
CA GLY A 6 -11.96 -4.78 -40.41
C GLY A 6 -10.75 -5.24 -39.61
N THR A 7 -9.85 -4.34 -39.34
CA THR A 7 -8.74 -4.53 -38.43
C THR A 7 -9.33 -4.95 -37.07
N ASN A 8 -9.17 -6.19 -36.73
CA ASN A 8 -9.54 -6.74 -35.43
C ASN A 8 -8.63 -6.05 -34.38
N MET A 9 -9.11 -4.93 -33.83
CA MET A 9 -8.45 -4.31 -32.68
C MET A 9 -8.57 -5.29 -31.52
N GLN A 10 -7.59 -6.18 -31.39
CA GLN A 10 -7.33 -6.86 -30.12
C GLN A 10 -7.24 -5.75 -29.06
N THR A 11 -8.24 -5.65 -28.21
CA THR A 11 -8.22 -4.70 -27.09
C THR A 11 -6.96 -4.97 -26.29
N ALA A 12 -6.03 -4.01 -26.30
CA ALA A 12 -4.77 -4.14 -25.57
C ALA A 12 -5.09 -4.45 -24.09
N ARG A 13 -4.39 -5.45 -23.53
CA ARG A 13 -4.60 -5.87 -22.13
C ARG A 13 -4.42 -4.65 -21.21
N PRO A 14 -5.30 -4.48 -20.20
CA PRO A 14 -5.12 -3.41 -19.24
C PRO A 14 -3.81 -3.59 -18.47
N VAL A 15 -3.16 -2.49 -18.11
CA VAL A 15 -1.83 -2.46 -17.48
C VAL A 15 -1.96 -2.12 -16.01
N ALA A 16 -1.36 -2.94 -15.14
CA ALA A 16 -1.26 -2.68 -13.72
C ALA A 16 0.20 -2.49 -13.30
N LEU A 17 0.50 -1.37 -12.66
CA LEU A 17 1.80 -1.03 -12.09
C LEU A 17 1.75 -1.23 -10.57
N VAL A 18 2.61 -2.11 -10.03
CA VAL A 18 2.63 -2.48 -8.61
C VAL A 18 3.97 -2.10 -7.99
N THR A 19 3.98 -1.16 -7.06
CA THR A 19 5.22 -0.78 -6.37
C THR A 19 5.56 -1.77 -5.25
N GLY A 20 6.86 -2.11 -5.11
CA GLY A 20 7.31 -3.07 -4.10
C GLY A 20 6.81 -4.51 -4.34
N ALA A 21 6.82 -4.95 -5.60
CA ALA A 21 6.27 -6.25 -6.02
C ALA A 21 7.20 -7.46 -5.81
N SER A 22 8.39 -7.26 -5.24
CA SER A 22 9.38 -8.35 -5.05
C SER A 22 9.01 -9.31 -3.91
N SER A 23 8.20 -8.90 -2.95
CA SER A 23 7.84 -9.70 -1.77
C SER A 23 6.44 -9.38 -1.23
N GLY A 24 5.99 -10.14 -0.24
CA GLY A 24 4.81 -9.88 0.57
C GLY A 24 3.54 -9.60 -0.23
N ILE A 25 2.81 -8.58 0.21
CA ILE A 25 1.53 -8.17 -0.40
C ILE A 25 1.72 -7.76 -1.87
N GLY A 26 2.78 -7.01 -2.19
CA GLY A 26 3.03 -6.56 -3.56
C GLY A 26 3.24 -7.72 -4.54
N ARG A 27 3.98 -8.76 -4.12
CA ARG A 27 4.19 -9.97 -4.92
C ARG A 27 2.89 -10.75 -5.12
N ALA A 28 2.12 -10.92 -4.07
CA ALA A 28 0.82 -11.60 -4.15
C ALA A 28 -0.16 -10.82 -5.03
N ALA A 29 -0.21 -9.49 -4.90
CA ALA A 29 -1.04 -8.60 -5.72
C ALA A 29 -0.66 -8.66 -7.20
N ALA A 30 0.64 -8.62 -7.53
CA ALA A 30 1.12 -8.74 -8.90
C ALA A 30 0.67 -10.05 -9.54
N LEU A 31 0.83 -11.19 -8.87
CA LEU A 31 0.35 -12.49 -9.34
C LEU A 31 -1.17 -12.55 -9.50
N ALA A 32 -1.92 -11.97 -8.55
CA ALA A 32 -3.38 -11.95 -8.61
C ALA A 32 -3.88 -11.08 -9.78
N LEU A 33 -3.23 -9.95 -10.06
CA LEU A 33 -3.54 -9.09 -11.22
C LEU A 33 -3.22 -9.76 -12.56
N VAL A 34 -2.11 -10.54 -12.64
CA VAL A 34 -1.83 -11.38 -13.83
C VAL A 34 -2.97 -12.36 -14.07
N LYS A 35 -3.43 -13.06 -13.03
CA LYS A 35 -4.57 -14.00 -13.11
C LYS A 35 -5.88 -13.29 -13.49
N ALA A 36 -6.03 -12.02 -13.10
CA ALA A 36 -7.18 -11.19 -13.48
C ALA A 36 -7.10 -10.60 -14.91
N GLY A 37 -6.05 -10.93 -15.67
CA GLY A 37 -5.93 -10.57 -17.09
C GLY A 37 -5.12 -9.31 -17.38
N PHE A 38 -4.50 -8.67 -16.39
CA PHE A 38 -3.65 -7.50 -16.59
C PHE A 38 -2.27 -7.87 -17.17
N ALA A 39 -1.69 -6.98 -17.96
CA ALA A 39 -0.26 -6.90 -18.15
C ALA A 39 0.32 -6.24 -16.88
N VAL A 40 1.20 -6.92 -16.16
CA VAL A 40 1.66 -6.46 -14.85
C VAL A 40 3.11 -5.99 -14.90
N VAL A 41 3.32 -4.77 -14.47
CA VAL A 41 4.63 -4.18 -14.17
C VAL A 41 4.81 -4.21 -12.66
N GLY A 42 5.81 -4.97 -12.21
CA GLY A 42 6.24 -5.00 -10.81
C GLY A 42 7.49 -4.14 -10.62
N THR A 43 7.66 -3.53 -9.46
CA THR A 43 8.88 -2.78 -9.18
C THR A 43 9.57 -3.20 -7.89
N SER A 44 10.87 -2.96 -7.85
CA SER A 44 11.74 -3.15 -6.70
C SER A 44 12.90 -2.15 -6.79
N ARG A 45 13.56 -1.80 -5.69
CA ARG A 45 14.77 -0.97 -5.71
C ARG A 45 15.91 -1.60 -6.52
N ASN A 46 15.88 -2.93 -6.68
CA ASN A 46 16.76 -3.67 -7.56
C ASN A 46 15.95 -4.82 -8.18
N ALA A 47 15.50 -4.62 -9.41
CA ALA A 47 14.66 -5.57 -10.14
C ALA A 47 15.40 -6.90 -10.42
N ALA A 48 16.70 -6.88 -10.61
CA ALA A 48 17.50 -8.09 -10.81
C ALA A 48 17.44 -9.04 -9.61
N ASN A 49 17.28 -8.51 -8.40
CA ASN A 49 17.15 -9.29 -7.16
C ASN A 49 15.71 -9.77 -6.88
N ALA A 50 14.72 -9.29 -7.62
CA ALA A 50 13.32 -9.68 -7.41
C ALA A 50 13.03 -11.15 -7.79
N GLY A 51 13.91 -11.74 -8.58
CA GLY A 51 13.72 -13.07 -9.17
C GLY A 51 12.59 -13.08 -10.21
N PRO A 52 12.50 -14.10 -11.04
CA PRO A 52 11.46 -14.21 -12.05
C PRO A 52 10.09 -14.43 -11.39
N LEU A 53 9.08 -13.72 -11.88
CA LEU A 53 7.69 -13.87 -11.46
C LEU A 53 6.82 -14.00 -12.71
N ALA A 54 6.13 -15.12 -12.86
CA ALA A 54 5.40 -15.46 -14.07
C ALA A 54 4.36 -14.39 -14.45
N GLY A 55 4.49 -13.83 -15.64
CA GLY A 55 3.59 -12.81 -16.17
C GLY A 55 3.81 -11.39 -15.64
N VAL A 56 4.89 -11.16 -14.86
CA VAL A 56 5.26 -9.84 -14.32
C VAL A 56 6.57 -9.38 -14.97
N THR A 57 6.58 -8.16 -15.51
CA THR A 57 7.79 -7.48 -15.97
C THR A 57 8.32 -6.61 -14.83
N PHE A 58 9.56 -6.79 -14.41
CA PHE A 58 10.16 -6.00 -13.33
C PHE A 58 10.97 -4.82 -13.84
N PHE A 59 10.87 -3.71 -13.11
CA PHE A 59 11.66 -2.48 -13.30
C PHE A 59 12.23 -2.00 -11.96
N ASP A 60 13.33 -1.26 -12.04
CA ASP A 60 13.89 -0.57 -10.89
C ASP A 60 13.02 0.61 -10.48
N LEU A 61 12.82 0.80 -9.18
CA LEU A 61 12.12 1.95 -8.63
C LEU A 61 12.57 2.23 -7.20
N ASP A 62 13.03 3.44 -6.98
CA ASP A 62 13.06 4.07 -5.67
C ASP A 62 11.95 5.12 -5.59
N VAL A 63 10.91 4.86 -4.79
CA VAL A 63 9.78 5.78 -4.62
C VAL A 63 10.16 7.08 -3.91
N ALA A 64 11.33 7.14 -3.25
CA ALA A 64 11.86 8.34 -2.63
C ALA A 64 12.61 9.26 -3.62
N SER A 65 12.81 8.83 -4.87
CA SER A 65 13.49 9.59 -5.92
C SER A 65 12.51 10.06 -7.00
N ASP A 66 12.37 11.38 -7.16
CA ASP A 66 11.53 11.98 -8.21
C ASP A 66 11.98 11.54 -9.61
N GLU A 67 13.30 11.43 -9.83
CA GLU A 67 13.86 11.00 -11.12
C GLU A 67 13.54 9.54 -11.41
N SER A 68 13.73 8.65 -10.42
CA SER A 68 13.41 7.23 -10.56
C SER A 68 11.93 7.02 -10.90
N VAL A 69 11.04 7.75 -10.23
CA VAL A 69 9.59 7.68 -10.48
C VAL A 69 9.25 8.15 -11.89
N ARG A 70 9.80 9.30 -12.32
CA ARG A 70 9.57 9.85 -13.67
C ARG A 70 10.04 8.88 -14.75
N SER A 71 11.29 8.42 -14.65
CA SER A 71 11.87 7.51 -15.64
C SER A 71 11.10 6.20 -15.74
N LEU A 72 10.66 5.62 -14.61
CA LEU A 72 9.82 4.42 -14.62
C LEU A 72 8.51 4.66 -15.37
N VAL A 73 7.78 5.73 -15.06
CA VAL A 73 6.46 5.99 -15.66
C VAL A 73 6.61 6.24 -17.17
N GLU A 74 7.63 6.99 -17.59
CA GLU A 74 7.94 7.21 -19.01
C GLU A 74 8.21 5.88 -19.74
N GLU A 75 9.05 5.00 -19.16
CA GLU A 75 9.38 3.68 -19.73
C GLU A 75 8.14 2.76 -19.79
N VAL A 76 7.29 2.77 -18.77
CA VAL A 76 6.03 1.99 -18.78
C VAL A 76 5.08 2.51 -19.87
N ILE A 77 4.94 3.81 -20.03
CA ILE A 77 4.08 4.39 -21.07
C ILE A 77 4.67 4.10 -22.47
N GLU A 78 5.98 4.24 -22.67
CA GLU A 78 6.61 3.91 -23.93
C GLU A 78 6.38 2.44 -24.33
N ARG A 79 6.52 1.52 -23.38
CA ARG A 79 6.47 0.09 -23.63
C ARG A 79 5.05 -0.48 -23.70
N PHE A 80 4.14 0.00 -22.87
CA PHE A 80 2.77 -0.55 -22.75
C PHE A 80 1.67 0.38 -23.24
N GLY A 81 1.97 1.66 -23.46
CA GLY A 81 1.06 2.67 -24.00
C GLY A 81 0.02 3.19 -23.00
N ARG A 82 -0.11 2.59 -21.83
CA ARG A 82 -1.15 2.91 -20.83
C ARG A 82 -0.81 2.44 -19.42
N ILE A 83 -1.48 3.03 -18.44
CA ILE A 83 -1.51 2.54 -17.04
C ILE A 83 -2.96 2.62 -16.58
N ASP A 84 -3.61 1.47 -16.33
CA ASP A 84 -5.01 1.41 -15.90
C ASP A 84 -5.14 1.33 -14.38
N VAL A 85 -4.17 0.66 -13.74
CA VAL A 85 -4.13 0.47 -12.29
C VAL A 85 -2.74 0.81 -11.78
N LEU A 86 -2.66 1.68 -10.78
CA LEU A 86 -1.48 1.87 -9.94
C LEU A 86 -1.77 1.26 -8.57
N VAL A 87 -0.94 0.33 -8.11
CA VAL A 87 -0.96 -0.19 -6.74
C VAL A 87 0.23 0.38 -5.97
N ASN A 88 -0.02 1.39 -5.14
CA ASN A 88 0.96 1.94 -4.21
C ASN A 88 1.08 1.02 -2.99
N ASN A 89 2.02 0.08 -3.06
CA ASN A 89 2.27 -0.90 -2.01
C ASN A 89 3.66 -0.74 -1.36
N ALA A 90 4.63 -0.15 -2.04
CA ALA A 90 5.96 0.08 -1.46
C ALA A 90 5.86 0.85 -0.13
N GLY A 91 6.56 0.37 0.89
CA GLY A 91 6.54 1.00 2.20
C GLY A 91 7.46 0.30 3.20
N VAL A 92 7.73 0.99 4.29
CA VAL A 92 8.55 0.51 5.41
C VAL A 92 7.81 0.67 6.73
N GLY A 93 8.04 -0.26 7.67
CA GLY A 93 7.57 -0.14 9.04
C GLY A 93 8.55 0.64 9.91
N ALA A 94 8.09 1.13 11.06
CA ALA A 94 8.92 1.67 12.12
C ALA A 94 8.35 1.22 13.45
N VAL A 95 9.20 0.63 14.31
CA VAL A 95 8.82 0.06 15.61
C VAL A 95 9.72 0.65 16.70
N GLY A 96 9.14 1.34 17.67
CA GLY A 96 9.81 2.00 18.80
C GLY A 96 8.86 3.00 19.47
N ALA A 97 9.20 3.48 20.66
CA ALA A 97 8.42 4.57 21.27
C ALA A 97 8.54 5.84 20.40
N GLY A 98 7.51 6.69 20.43
CA GLY A 98 7.44 7.84 19.54
C GLY A 98 8.64 8.80 19.65
N GLU A 99 9.21 8.97 20.85
CA GLU A 99 10.37 9.82 21.07
C GLU A 99 11.74 9.12 20.77
N GLU A 100 11.72 7.82 20.48
CA GLU A 100 12.91 7.06 20.13
C GLU A 100 13.23 7.09 18.63
N SER A 101 12.31 7.57 17.81
CA SER A 101 12.57 7.84 16.39
C SER A 101 13.00 9.28 16.24
N SER A 102 14.20 9.51 15.72
CA SER A 102 14.62 10.88 15.37
C SER A 102 13.72 11.48 14.29
N ILE A 103 13.74 12.81 14.18
CA ILE A 103 13.02 13.51 13.10
C ILE A 103 13.53 13.05 11.72
N ASN A 104 14.80 12.70 11.58
CA ASN A 104 15.35 12.20 10.32
C ASN A 104 14.76 10.81 9.99
N GLN A 105 14.68 9.88 10.95
CA GLN A 105 14.02 8.60 10.74
C GLN A 105 12.53 8.76 10.43
N ALA A 106 11.83 9.67 11.13
CA ALA A 106 10.43 9.97 10.83
C ALA A 106 10.26 10.51 9.40
N LYS A 107 11.15 11.41 8.95
CA LYS A 107 11.16 11.93 7.57
C LYS A 107 11.39 10.80 6.55
N GLU A 108 12.30 9.86 6.81
CA GLU A 108 12.53 8.70 5.93
C GLU A 108 11.29 7.84 5.78
N VAL A 109 10.60 7.53 6.88
CA VAL A 109 9.33 6.77 6.85
C VAL A 109 8.27 7.52 6.05
N PHE A 110 8.14 8.83 6.24
CA PHE A 110 7.19 9.64 5.49
C PHE A 110 7.57 9.77 4.02
N ASP A 111 8.86 9.88 3.71
CA ASP A 111 9.34 10.03 2.34
C ASP A 111 8.99 8.78 1.49
N ILE A 112 9.13 7.60 2.07
CA ILE A 112 8.76 6.36 1.41
C ILE A 112 7.24 6.14 1.42
N ASN A 113 6.60 6.18 2.61
CA ASN A 113 5.21 5.72 2.77
C ASN A 113 4.16 6.74 2.32
N VAL A 114 4.49 8.04 2.34
CA VAL A 114 3.57 9.14 2.04
C VAL A 114 4.01 9.86 0.76
N PHE A 115 5.19 10.47 0.76
CA PHE A 115 5.64 11.24 -0.40
C PHE A 115 5.95 10.36 -1.61
N GLY A 116 6.47 9.14 -1.41
CA GLY A 116 6.67 8.16 -2.47
C GLY A 116 5.36 7.76 -3.16
N LEU A 117 4.31 7.52 -2.36
CA LEU A 117 2.96 7.27 -2.86
C LEU A 117 2.44 8.49 -3.65
N MET A 118 2.65 9.71 -3.14
CA MET A 118 2.25 10.95 -3.83
C MET A 118 3.02 11.14 -5.14
N ARG A 119 4.34 10.89 -5.16
CA ARG A 119 5.17 10.96 -6.38
C ARG A 119 4.64 10.03 -7.46
N MET A 120 4.43 8.75 -7.13
CA MET A 120 3.88 7.77 -8.06
C MET A 120 2.51 8.18 -8.57
N THR A 121 1.64 8.62 -7.67
CA THR A 121 0.30 9.10 -8.03
C THR A 121 0.38 10.27 -9.01
N ASN A 122 1.15 11.30 -8.69
CA ASN A 122 1.28 12.50 -9.51
C ASN A 122 1.88 12.20 -10.90
N ALA A 123 2.82 11.25 -10.99
CA ALA A 123 3.42 10.85 -12.25
C ALA A 123 2.44 10.07 -13.15
N VAL A 124 1.55 9.26 -12.58
CA VAL A 124 0.60 8.43 -13.34
C VAL A 124 -0.68 9.19 -13.70
N LEU A 125 -1.14 10.12 -12.87
CA LEU A 125 -2.41 10.82 -13.05
C LEU A 125 -2.59 11.54 -14.40
N PRO A 126 -1.59 12.22 -14.99
CA PRO A 126 -1.75 12.83 -16.31
C PRO A 126 -2.16 11.82 -17.39
N HIS A 127 -1.58 10.62 -17.34
CA HIS A 127 -1.90 9.54 -18.28
C HIS A 127 -3.30 8.98 -18.05
N MET A 128 -3.69 8.71 -16.81
CA MET A 128 -5.03 8.23 -16.46
C MET A 128 -6.12 9.25 -16.83
N ARG A 129 -5.87 10.56 -16.60
CA ARG A 129 -6.80 11.61 -17.02
C ARG A 129 -6.95 11.68 -18.54
N ALA A 130 -5.85 11.57 -19.28
CA ALA A 130 -5.89 11.53 -20.74
C ALA A 130 -6.63 10.29 -21.27
N GLN A 131 -6.57 9.17 -20.56
CA GLN A 131 -7.33 7.94 -20.83
C GLN A 131 -8.83 8.07 -20.46
N GLY A 132 -9.21 9.04 -19.64
CA GLY A 132 -10.55 9.16 -19.07
C GLY A 132 -10.92 8.04 -18.10
N SER A 133 -9.94 7.26 -17.65
CA SER A 133 -10.15 6.13 -16.74
C SER A 133 -8.87 5.75 -15.99
N GLY A 134 -9.00 5.28 -14.75
CA GLY A 134 -7.88 4.81 -13.96
C GLY A 134 -8.29 4.40 -12.54
N ARG A 135 -7.43 3.58 -11.91
CA ARG A 135 -7.56 3.16 -10.51
C ARG A 135 -6.22 3.33 -9.80
N VAL A 136 -6.17 4.18 -8.79
CA VAL A 136 -5.04 4.26 -7.86
C VAL A 136 -5.44 3.53 -6.59
N VAL A 137 -4.82 2.40 -6.32
CA VAL A 137 -5.09 1.54 -5.15
C VAL A 137 -3.95 1.71 -4.16
N ASN A 138 -4.21 2.36 -3.04
CA ASN A 138 -3.22 2.61 -2.00
C ASN A 138 -3.32 1.54 -0.91
N VAL A 139 -2.24 0.80 -0.69
CA VAL A 139 -2.16 -0.15 0.42
C VAL A 139 -1.88 0.64 1.71
N SER A 140 -2.97 0.92 2.44
CA SER A 140 -2.95 1.54 3.75
C SER A 140 -2.74 0.50 4.85
N SER A 141 -3.42 0.62 5.95
CA SER A 141 -3.46 -0.31 7.08
C SER A 141 -4.64 0.03 7.99
N VAL A 142 -5.07 -0.91 8.82
CA VAL A 142 -5.93 -0.58 9.98
C VAL A 142 -5.28 0.47 10.89
N LEU A 143 -3.95 0.59 10.88
CA LEU A 143 -3.19 1.62 11.60
C LEU A 143 -3.29 3.02 10.95
N GLY A 144 -3.96 3.14 9.83
CA GLY A 144 -4.45 4.43 9.29
C GLY A 144 -5.77 4.89 9.93
N LEU A 145 -6.42 4.02 10.72
CA LEU A 145 -7.71 4.29 11.38
C LEU A 145 -7.59 4.32 12.90
N ILE A 146 -6.62 3.60 13.47
CA ILE A 146 -6.45 3.42 14.91
C ILE A 146 -5.00 3.71 15.34
N PRO A 147 -4.79 4.14 16.61
CA PRO A 147 -3.45 4.30 17.16
C PRO A 147 -2.76 2.93 17.35
N ALA A 148 -1.44 2.93 17.27
CA ALA A 148 -0.61 1.77 17.59
C ALA A 148 0.54 2.19 18.50
N PRO A 149 0.50 1.87 19.81
CA PRO A 149 1.65 2.07 20.70
C PRO A 149 2.91 1.42 20.14
N PHE A 150 4.04 2.10 20.24
CA PHE A 150 5.33 1.69 19.69
C PHE A 150 5.40 1.58 18.15
N MET A 151 4.41 2.16 17.46
CA MET A 151 4.39 2.32 16.00
C MET A 151 3.90 3.72 15.60
N ALA A 152 4.14 4.74 16.42
CA ALA A 152 3.56 6.07 16.25
C ALA A 152 3.87 6.70 14.89
N VAL A 153 5.13 6.66 14.43
CA VAL A 153 5.55 7.24 13.15
C VAL A 153 4.88 6.52 11.97
N TYR A 154 4.82 5.19 12.01
CA TYR A 154 4.15 4.40 10.99
C TYR A 154 2.64 4.66 10.96
N ALA A 155 1.98 4.67 12.12
CA ALA A 155 0.56 4.97 12.21
C ALA A 155 0.25 6.39 11.68
N ALA A 156 1.07 7.38 12.03
CA ALA A 156 0.94 8.75 11.51
C ALA A 156 1.06 8.78 9.97
N ALA A 157 2.03 8.07 9.39
CA ALA A 157 2.18 7.98 7.95
C ALA A 157 0.95 7.34 7.28
N LYS A 158 0.37 6.27 7.88
CA LYS A 158 -0.83 5.64 7.32
C LYS A 158 -2.08 6.51 7.49
N HIS A 159 -2.23 7.27 8.57
CA HIS A 159 -3.29 8.29 8.69
C HIS A 159 -3.15 9.39 7.62
N ALA A 160 -1.91 9.81 7.31
CA ALA A 160 -1.67 10.76 6.23
C ALA A 160 -2.11 10.21 4.86
N VAL A 161 -1.83 8.94 4.57
CA VAL A 161 -2.29 8.25 3.34
C VAL A 161 -3.81 8.22 3.25
N GLU A 162 -4.51 7.91 4.37
CA GLU A 162 -5.98 7.90 4.42
C GLU A 162 -6.56 9.27 4.06
N GLY A 163 -6.10 10.33 4.75
CA GLY A 163 -6.59 11.70 4.50
C GLY A 163 -6.29 12.20 3.10
N TYR A 164 -5.09 11.92 2.59
CA TYR A 164 -4.70 12.26 1.22
C TYR A 164 -5.58 11.55 0.19
N ALA A 165 -5.71 10.23 0.31
CA ALA A 165 -6.46 9.45 -0.67
C ALA A 165 -7.96 9.81 -0.70
N GLU A 166 -8.57 10.05 0.47
CA GLU A 166 -9.97 10.47 0.57
C GLU A 166 -10.21 11.83 -0.12
N SER A 167 -9.31 12.79 0.11
CA SER A 167 -9.40 14.12 -0.51
C SER A 167 -9.26 14.04 -2.02
N VAL A 168 -8.21 13.39 -2.51
CA VAL A 168 -7.89 13.31 -3.94
C VAL A 168 -8.92 12.46 -4.71
N ASP A 169 -9.55 11.43 -4.10
CA ASP A 169 -10.63 10.68 -4.77
C ASP A 169 -11.79 11.60 -5.18
N HIS A 170 -12.13 12.61 -4.35
CA HIS A 170 -13.16 13.59 -4.72
C HIS A 170 -12.76 14.44 -5.94
N GLU A 171 -11.49 14.82 -6.04
CA GLU A 171 -10.97 15.64 -7.14
C GLU A 171 -10.92 14.87 -8.48
N LEU A 172 -10.66 13.55 -8.41
CA LEU A 172 -10.41 12.73 -9.59
C LEU A 172 -11.65 12.14 -10.25
N ARG A 173 -12.78 12.07 -9.55
CA ARG A 173 -14.01 11.41 -10.05
C ARG A 173 -14.52 11.99 -11.36
N GLU A 174 -14.42 13.30 -11.53
CA GLU A 174 -14.84 13.98 -12.75
C GLU A 174 -13.96 13.65 -13.97
N HIS A 175 -12.77 13.12 -13.70
CA HIS A 175 -11.84 12.68 -14.73
C HIS A 175 -11.88 11.16 -15.01
N GLY A 176 -12.88 10.45 -14.46
CA GLY A 176 -13.01 9.00 -14.61
C GLY A 176 -11.97 8.19 -13.84
N VAL A 177 -11.20 8.83 -12.96
CA VAL A 177 -10.16 8.19 -12.12
C VAL A 177 -10.67 8.03 -10.68
N ARG A 178 -10.34 6.92 -10.05
CA ARG A 178 -10.66 6.68 -8.65
C ARG A 178 -9.40 6.43 -7.84
N MET A 179 -9.35 7.02 -6.65
CA MET A 179 -8.32 6.75 -5.67
C MET A 179 -8.93 5.96 -4.51
N LEU A 180 -8.39 4.78 -4.25
CA LEU A 180 -8.97 3.77 -3.38
C LEU A 180 -7.98 3.35 -2.30
N LEU A 181 -8.50 2.91 -1.17
CA LEU A 181 -7.74 2.46 -0.01
C LEU A 181 -8.00 0.98 0.23
N VAL A 182 -6.94 0.19 0.39
CA VAL A 182 -7.00 -1.18 0.89
C VAL A 182 -6.38 -1.19 2.29
N GLU A 183 -7.15 -1.62 3.27
CA GLU A 183 -6.83 -1.55 4.70
C GLU A 183 -6.59 -2.96 5.25
N PRO A 184 -5.37 -3.53 5.14
CA PRO A 184 -5.04 -4.79 5.79
C PRO A 184 -4.84 -4.62 7.29
N ALA A 185 -5.10 -5.69 8.04
CA ALA A 185 -4.57 -5.89 9.38
C ALA A 185 -3.17 -6.54 9.29
N TYR A 186 -2.76 -7.29 10.32
CA TYR A 186 -1.51 -8.03 10.25
C TYR A 186 -1.55 -9.05 9.11
N THR A 187 -0.47 -9.07 8.33
CA THR A 187 -0.32 -9.95 7.15
C THR A 187 1.02 -10.66 7.25
N SER A 188 1.03 -11.97 7.04
CA SER A 188 2.23 -12.80 7.15
C SER A 188 3.22 -12.50 6.01
N THR A 189 4.13 -11.56 6.26
CA THR A 189 5.13 -11.09 5.29
C THR A 189 6.46 -10.81 5.99
N SER A 190 7.50 -10.53 5.22
CA SER A 190 8.80 -10.05 5.74
C SER A 190 8.77 -8.58 6.20
N PHE A 191 7.63 -7.89 6.13
CA PHE A 191 7.52 -6.47 6.42
C PHE A 191 8.00 -6.10 7.83
N GLU A 192 7.66 -6.92 8.83
CA GLU A 192 8.09 -6.68 10.21
C GLU A 192 9.59 -6.87 10.39
N ALA A 193 10.14 -7.94 9.81
CA ALA A 193 11.58 -8.19 9.86
C ALA A 193 12.39 -7.07 9.17
N SER A 194 11.77 -6.33 8.24
CA SER A 194 12.35 -5.19 7.55
C SER A 194 11.97 -3.83 8.14
N SER A 195 11.20 -3.79 9.24
CA SER A 195 10.83 -2.55 9.90
C SER A 195 12.03 -1.90 10.58
N LEU A 196 12.09 -0.58 10.50
CA LEU A 196 13.16 0.21 11.12
C LEU A 196 13.04 0.12 12.64
N ALA A 197 14.15 -0.26 13.29
CA ALA A 197 14.30 -0.11 14.73
C ALA A 197 14.52 1.38 15.06
N PRO A 198 14.21 1.83 16.29
CA PRO A 198 14.46 3.22 16.68
C PRO A 198 15.94 3.56 16.60
N ASP A 199 16.27 4.70 16.01
CA ASP A 199 17.65 5.19 15.84
C ASP A 199 18.18 5.96 17.07
N ALA A 200 17.28 6.31 18.03
CA ALA A 200 17.62 6.96 19.29
C ALA A 200 17.00 6.21 20.50
N PRO A 201 17.34 4.93 20.73
CA PRO A 201 16.69 4.11 21.74
C PRO A 201 16.97 4.60 23.17
N LEU A 202 15.92 4.68 24.00
CA LEU A 202 16.00 5.13 25.40
C LEU A 202 15.84 3.96 26.36
N PRO A 203 16.69 3.86 27.41
CA PRO A 203 16.62 2.78 28.39
C PRO A 203 15.25 2.67 29.09
N VAL A 204 14.57 3.79 29.31
CA VAL A 204 13.24 3.86 29.95
C VAL A 204 12.17 3.06 29.22
N TYR A 205 12.30 2.86 27.90
CA TYR A 205 11.35 2.09 27.09
C TYR A 205 11.82 0.65 26.80
N ALA A 206 12.98 0.22 27.29
CA ALA A 206 13.54 -1.07 26.94
C ALA A 206 12.58 -2.24 27.21
N ALA A 207 11.97 -2.30 28.40
CA ALA A 207 11.03 -3.35 28.76
C ALA A 207 9.74 -3.30 27.92
N GLN A 208 9.20 -2.11 27.70
CA GLN A 208 7.99 -1.93 26.92
C GLN A 208 8.21 -2.23 25.44
N ARG A 209 9.39 -1.94 24.88
CA ARG A 209 9.74 -2.33 23.50
C ARG A 209 9.75 -3.84 23.33
N GLU A 210 10.30 -4.60 24.28
CA GLU A 210 10.26 -6.07 24.23
C GLU A 210 8.83 -6.59 24.27
N ILE A 211 8.00 -6.04 25.15
CA ILE A 211 6.56 -6.37 25.18
C ILE A 211 5.90 -6.06 23.83
N ALA A 212 6.15 -4.88 23.24
CA ALA A 212 5.58 -4.50 21.96
C ALA A 212 6.03 -5.43 20.82
N ARG A 213 7.30 -5.84 20.81
CA ARG A 213 7.83 -6.83 19.87
C ARG A 213 7.16 -8.20 20.01
N ASP A 214 6.96 -8.68 21.26
CA ASP A 214 6.26 -9.95 21.51
C ASP A 214 4.78 -9.89 21.08
N VAL A 215 4.09 -8.79 21.35
CA VAL A 215 2.71 -8.55 20.89
C VAL A 215 2.66 -8.61 19.37
N LEU A 216 3.56 -7.91 18.69
CA LEU A 216 3.65 -7.87 17.23
C LEU A 216 3.95 -9.26 16.65
N ALA A 217 4.99 -9.94 17.14
CA ALA A 217 5.35 -11.29 16.73
C ALA A 217 4.21 -12.31 16.95
N THR A 218 3.43 -12.14 18.03
CA THR A 218 2.25 -12.96 18.29
C THR A 218 1.14 -12.70 17.27
N ALA A 219 0.90 -11.43 16.94
CA ALA A 219 -0.11 -11.05 15.95
C ALA A 219 0.23 -11.58 14.56
N VAL A 220 1.52 -11.58 14.17
CA VAL A 220 1.97 -12.09 12.86
C VAL A 220 1.84 -13.61 12.75
N ARG A 221 2.04 -14.36 13.83
CA ARG A 221 1.82 -15.82 13.80
C ARG A 221 0.40 -16.23 13.40
N THR A 222 -0.59 -15.38 13.65
CA THR A 222 -2.00 -15.61 13.33
C THR A 222 -2.51 -14.66 12.23
N ALA A 223 -1.60 -14.02 11.52
CA ALA A 223 -1.90 -13.03 10.50
C ALA A 223 -2.48 -13.67 9.23
N ASP A 224 -3.23 -12.87 8.50
CA ASP A 224 -3.78 -13.27 7.20
C ASP A 224 -2.63 -13.53 6.19
N ASP A 225 -2.87 -14.46 5.27
CA ASP A 225 -1.99 -14.67 4.12
C ASP A 225 -2.03 -13.44 3.18
N PRO A 226 -0.90 -13.04 2.56
CA PRO A 226 -0.85 -11.97 1.58
C PRO A 226 -1.87 -12.11 0.44
N GLU A 227 -2.28 -13.32 0.10
CA GLU A 227 -3.31 -13.58 -0.92
C GLU A 227 -4.69 -13.01 -0.52
N VAL A 228 -4.99 -12.90 0.78
CA VAL A 228 -6.23 -12.26 1.25
C VAL A 228 -6.25 -10.79 0.83
N VAL A 229 -5.13 -10.08 1.04
CA VAL A 229 -4.97 -8.68 0.64
C VAL A 229 -4.96 -8.54 -0.88
N ALA A 230 -4.26 -9.44 -1.58
CA ALA A 230 -4.19 -9.45 -3.04
C ALA A 230 -5.57 -9.58 -3.70
N LYS A 231 -6.44 -10.45 -3.19
CA LYS A 231 -7.82 -10.57 -3.68
C LYS A 231 -8.60 -9.26 -3.53
N VAL A 232 -8.39 -8.55 -2.42
CA VAL A 232 -9.03 -7.25 -2.17
C VAL A 232 -8.49 -6.18 -3.10
N ILE A 233 -7.17 -6.17 -3.38
CA ILE A 233 -6.55 -5.28 -4.36
C ILE A 233 -7.15 -5.51 -5.75
N VAL A 234 -7.31 -6.76 -6.18
CA VAL A 234 -7.96 -7.07 -7.47
C VAL A 234 -9.40 -6.59 -7.47
N ALA A 235 -10.17 -6.80 -6.40
CA ALA A 235 -11.53 -6.28 -6.30
C ALA A 235 -11.56 -4.75 -6.42
N ALA A 236 -10.69 -4.03 -5.71
CA ALA A 236 -10.58 -2.56 -5.82
C ALA A 236 -10.23 -2.11 -7.25
N ALA A 237 -9.35 -2.86 -7.94
CA ALA A 237 -8.93 -2.56 -9.30
C ALA A 237 -10.03 -2.80 -10.35
N THR A 238 -10.94 -3.78 -10.12
CA THR A 238 -11.88 -4.26 -11.15
C THR A 238 -13.36 -3.98 -10.85
N ASP A 239 -13.69 -3.56 -9.63
CA ASP A 239 -15.06 -3.30 -9.22
C ASP A 239 -15.72 -2.21 -10.11
N SER A 240 -16.88 -2.51 -10.67
CA SER A 240 -17.62 -1.57 -11.53
C SER A 240 -18.17 -0.37 -10.74
N LYS A 241 -18.40 -0.53 -9.43
CA LYS A 241 -18.83 0.51 -8.49
C LYS A 241 -17.86 0.57 -7.31
N PRO A 242 -16.64 1.08 -7.52
CA PRO A 242 -15.59 1.02 -6.51
C PRO A 242 -15.97 1.82 -5.27
N LYS A 243 -15.71 1.22 -4.10
CA LYS A 243 -15.79 1.89 -2.79
C LYS A 243 -14.49 2.65 -2.55
N LEU A 244 -14.54 3.68 -1.73
CA LEU A 244 -13.32 4.38 -1.31
C LEU A 244 -12.41 3.45 -0.49
N ARG A 245 -12.97 2.65 0.42
CA ARG A 245 -12.24 1.78 1.36
C ARG A 245 -12.62 0.32 1.22
N TYR A 246 -11.62 -0.53 1.26
CA TYR A 246 -11.71 -1.98 1.23
C TYR A 246 -10.91 -2.58 2.40
N THR A 247 -11.58 -3.10 3.41
CA THR A 247 -10.90 -3.83 4.49
C THR A 247 -10.45 -5.20 4.00
N ALA A 248 -9.20 -5.58 4.27
CA ALA A 248 -8.66 -6.87 3.88
C ALA A 248 -8.54 -7.79 5.11
N GLY A 249 -9.35 -8.85 5.12
CA GLY A 249 -9.44 -9.82 6.20
C GLY A 249 -10.47 -9.48 7.28
N SER A 250 -10.82 -10.48 8.06
CA SER A 250 -11.88 -10.38 9.08
C SER A 250 -11.50 -9.47 10.24
N MET A 251 -10.21 -9.44 10.62
CA MET A 251 -9.71 -8.57 11.67
C MET A 251 -9.80 -7.10 11.24
N ALA A 252 -9.40 -6.77 10.02
CA ALA A 252 -9.49 -5.42 9.48
C ALA A 252 -10.94 -4.91 9.47
N ALA A 253 -11.88 -5.75 9.03
CA ALA A 253 -13.30 -5.40 9.03
C ALA A 253 -13.83 -5.11 10.44
N ARG A 254 -13.46 -5.94 11.43
CA ARG A 254 -13.84 -5.73 12.84
C ARG A 254 -13.25 -4.44 13.42
N VAL A 255 -11.97 -4.17 13.19
CA VAL A 255 -11.30 -2.96 13.70
C VAL A 255 -11.94 -1.72 13.10
N SER A 256 -12.16 -1.70 11.78
CA SER A 256 -12.81 -0.57 11.09
C SER A 256 -14.22 -0.31 11.63
N LEU A 257 -15.01 -1.37 11.86
CA LEU A 257 -16.36 -1.25 12.44
C LEU A 257 -16.29 -0.74 13.88
N LEU A 258 -15.49 -1.36 14.74
CA LEU A 258 -15.37 -1.01 16.17
C LEU A 258 -14.90 0.44 16.34
N ARG A 259 -13.97 0.91 15.51
CA ARG A 259 -13.50 2.30 15.54
C ARG A 259 -14.64 3.31 15.32
N ARG A 260 -15.65 2.95 14.54
CA ARG A 260 -16.80 3.84 14.23
C ARG A 260 -17.87 3.85 15.30
N ILE A 261 -18.07 2.74 16.01
CA ILE A 261 -19.23 2.58 16.91
C ILE A 261 -18.86 2.56 18.40
N VAL A 262 -17.62 2.21 18.75
CA VAL A 262 -17.20 2.13 20.16
C VAL A 262 -16.78 3.52 20.66
N PRO A 263 -17.30 3.96 21.83
CA PRO A 263 -16.89 5.23 22.44
C PRO A 263 -15.38 5.28 22.72
N SER A 264 -14.77 6.44 22.51
CA SER A 264 -13.32 6.63 22.61
C SER A 264 -12.69 6.14 23.92
N PRO A 265 -13.27 6.34 25.12
CA PRO A 265 -12.67 5.83 26.35
C PRO A 265 -12.64 4.30 26.43
N THR A 266 -13.66 3.63 25.91
CA THR A 266 -13.71 2.15 25.85
C THR A 266 -12.71 1.63 24.83
N PHE A 267 -12.60 2.30 23.69
CA PHE A 267 -11.64 1.95 22.65
C PHE A 267 -10.19 2.10 23.17
N ASP A 268 -9.88 3.20 23.87
CA ASP A 268 -8.57 3.42 24.51
C ASP A 268 -8.20 2.30 25.47
N LYS A 269 -9.10 1.91 26.39
CA LYS A 269 -8.88 0.79 27.29
C LYS A 269 -8.54 -0.51 26.54
N GLN A 270 -9.19 -0.77 25.39
CA GLN A 270 -8.90 -1.95 24.60
C GLN A 270 -7.52 -1.87 23.92
N ILE A 271 -7.15 -0.72 23.38
CA ILE A 271 -5.81 -0.51 22.82
C ILE A 271 -4.73 -0.75 23.89
N ARG A 272 -4.88 -0.17 25.09
CA ARG A 272 -3.93 -0.38 26.20
C ARG A 272 -3.85 -1.85 26.59
N LYS A 273 -5.00 -2.52 26.74
CA LYS A 273 -5.06 -3.95 27.09
C LYS A 273 -4.38 -4.85 26.06
N LEU A 274 -4.67 -4.63 24.76
CA LEU A 274 -4.09 -5.41 23.66
C LEU A 274 -2.56 -5.24 23.58
N ASN A 275 -2.07 -4.06 23.90
CA ASN A 275 -0.64 -3.75 23.90
C ASN A 275 0.03 -3.98 25.27
N ARG A 276 -0.67 -4.61 26.24
CA ARG A 276 -0.16 -4.90 27.59
C ARG A 276 0.41 -3.68 28.30
N LEU A 277 -0.19 -2.51 28.07
CA LEU A 277 0.18 -1.27 28.74
C LEU A 277 -0.56 -1.16 30.09
N ALA A 278 0.11 -0.60 31.09
CA ALA A 278 -0.50 -0.35 32.40
C ALA A 278 -1.77 0.50 32.25
N GLY A 279 -2.79 0.18 33.04
CA GLY A 279 -4.11 0.84 33.00
C GLY A 279 -4.09 2.31 33.43
#